data_9b27b6dc3c22c7414ce4e005d29ed52c
#
_entry.id   9b27b6dc3c22c7414ce4e005d29ed52c
#
_cell.length_a   1.000
_cell.length_b   1.000
_cell.length_c   1.000
_cell.angle_alpha   90.00
_cell.angle_beta   90.00
_cell.angle_gamma   90.00
#
_symmetry.space_group_name_H-M   'P 1'
#
loop_
_entity.id
_entity.type
_entity.pdbx_description
1 polymer ?
#
loop_
_entity_poly.entity_id
_entity_poly.type
_entity_poly.pdbx_seq_one_letter_code
_entity_poly.pdbx_strand_id
1 'polypeptide(L)'
;MCLLFLPPELTLLVTSHLDSPKDFLGLLRASRKFYILLINELYERNVRSDGGSALLWYASRGDEVGVRNMLRAGANVNLRPPDRAQSTALLQAVTTKHTRVVQILLENGALPDAADAQSMRPLALATDGRSDTAITKLLLEYGSMANSVAFDKHTPLLRAVRSNQESKVTLLLNHRADAHILERRTGMNLLHIAASKNASLRIMKMLIDNGIPMDSQDRQGRTPLQVAVTYSSTRTVSLLLRLGANPNFKNKIQFWNGWTALFYAATKSSNSRSDNKTIIQTLVKHRAELDSKNYSEETPLLQAISRGAIKQAQVLLDCGASITPIDANGETVLHLAASSRSWCPNLMSRLVGNGADVNCAGGENGETPIFYAIRNSHDLKA
;
A
#
# COMPACT_ATOMS: atom_id res chain seq x y z
N MET A 1 -8.07 -1.49 45.70
CA MET A 1 -7.55 -0.89 44.47
C MET A 1 -6.20 -0.33 44.79
N CYS A 2 -5.15 -0.79 44.16
CA CYS A 2 -3.77 -0.54 44.59
C CYS A 2 -3.23 0.75 43.98
N LEU A 3 -2.53 1.56 44.75
CA LEU A 3 -1.82 2.78 44.32
C LEU A 3 -0.81 2.51 43.17
N LEU A 4 -0.45 1.23 42.95
CA LEU A 4 0.35 0.78 41.81
C LEU A 4 -0.28 1.05 40.41
N PHE A 5 -1.54 1.45 40.36
CA PHE A 5 -2.28 1.80 39.12
C PHE A 5 -2.52 3.31 38.94
N LEU A 6 -1.87 4.15 39.75
CA LEU A 6 -1.89 5.60 39.52
C LEU A 6 -0.80 6.01 38.53
N PRO A 7 -1.02 7.05 37.74
CA PRO A 7 0.03 7.69 36.94
C PRO A 7 1.22 8.07 37.81
N PRO A 8 2.45 8.05 37.25
CA PRO A 8 3.66 8.46 37.97
C PRO A 8 3.55 9.86 38.60
N GLU A 9 2.88 10.79 37.91
CA GLU A 9 2.66 12.16 38.33
C GLU A 9 1.80 12.24 39.59
N LEU A 10 0.72 11.45 39.64
CA LEU A 10 -0.15 11.38 40.82
C LEU A 10 0.52 10.61 41.96
N THR A 11 1.34 9.62 41.64
CA THR A 11 2.12 8.88 42.62
C THR A 11 3.14 9.81 43.27
N LEU A 12 3.85 10.66 42.51
CA LEU A 12 4.79 11.64 43.00
C LEU A 12 4.12 12.70 43.90
N LEU A 13 2.93 13.18 43.49
CA LEU A 13 2.12 14.11 44.31
C LEU A 13 1.73 13.52 45.67
N VAL A 14 1.36 12.23 45.68
CA VAL A 14 1.07 11.53 46.96
C VAL A 14 2.32 11.37 47.81
N THR A 15 3.45 10.97 47.22
CA THR A 15 4.69 10.72 47.98
C THR A 15 5.35 11.99 48.50
N SER A 16 5.17 13.16 47.82
CA SER A 16 5.74 14.42 48.23
C SER A 16 5.05 15.04 49.47
N HIS A 17 3.92 14.50 49.90
CA HIS A 17 3.13 15.01 51.03
C HIS A 17 2.99 14.03 52.18
N LEU A 18 3.68 12.91 52.14
CA LEU A 18 3.66 11.89 53.20
C LEU A 18 5.07 11.75 53.77
N ASP A 19 5.22 12.09 55.02
CA ASP A 19 6.50 12.13 55.73
C ASP A 19 7.04 10.71 56.03
N SER A 20 6.20 9.68 55.87
CA SER A 20 6.64 8.28 56.05
C SER A 20 5.87 7.25 55.24
N PRO A 21 6.49 6.13 54.78
CA PRO A 21 5.83 5.01 54.14
C PRO A 21 4.72 4.36 54.99
N LYS A 22 4.80 4.53 56.36
CA LYS A 22 3.79 3.99 57.29
C LYS A 22 2.49 4.79 57.22
N ASP A 23 2.56 6.09 57.06
CA ASP A 23 1.41 6.99 56.92
C ASP A 23 0.64 6.70 55.62
N PHE A 24 1.39 6.37 54.60
CA PHE A 24 0.84 5.95 53.32
C PHE A 24 0.03 4.62 53.40
N LEU A 25 0.55 3.63 54.09
CA LEU A 25 -0.14 2.37 54.33
C LEU A 25 -1.34 2.52 55.28
N GLY A 26 -1.27 3.44 56.22
CA GLY A 26 -2.36 3.85 57.12
C GLY A 26 -3.54 4.44 56.37
N LEU A 27 -3.25 5.37 55.45
CA LEU A 27 -4.23 6.02 54.58
C LEU A 27 -4.89 5.03 53.60
N LEU A 28 -4.12 4.06 53.08
CA LEU A 28 -4.65 2.99 52.22
C LEU A 28 -5.64 2.07 52.90
N ARG A 29 -5.49 1.90 54.22
CA ARG A 29 -6.36 1.10 55.08
C ARG A 29 -7.55 1.85 55.63
N ALA A 30 -7.52 3.19 55.56
CA ALA A 30 -8.62 4.06 55.93
C ALA A 30 -9.78 3.92 54.90
N SER A 31 -11.00 4.16 55.37
CA SER A 31 -12.25 3.86 54.68
C SER A 31 -12.26 4.25 53.21
N ARG A 32 -13.02 3.51 52.34
CA ARG A 32 -13.27 3.77 50.93
C ARG A 32 -13.68 5.24 50.64
N LYS A 33 -14.26 5.91 51.61
CA LYS A 33 -14.66 7.32 51.54
C LYS A 33 -13.45 8.27 51.53
N PHE A 34 -12.44 8.00 52.35
CA PHE A 34 -11.20 8.78 52.41
C PHE A 34 -10.37 8.63 51.11
N TYR A 35 -10.31 7.42 50.60
CA TYR A 35 -9.66 7.16 49.29
C TYR A 35 -10.28 7.96 48.15
N ILE A 36 -11.63 8.03 48.10
CA ILE A 36 -12.34 8.77 47.05
C ILE A 36 -12.07 10.30 47.18
N LEU A 37 -12.08 10.82 48.39
CA LEU A 37 -11.79 12.24 48.64
C LEU A 37 -10.32 12.59 48.28
N LEU A 38 -9.37 11.75 48.68
CA LEU A 38 -7.97 11.95 48.40
C LEU A 38 -7.66 11.89 46.89
N ILE A 39 -8.27 10.95 46.19
CA ILE A 39 -8.05 10.78 44.75
C ILE A 39 -8.60 11.98 43.97
N ASN A 40 -9.73 12.54 44.38
CA ASN A 40 -10.28 13.74 43.76
C ASN A 40 -9.38 14.97 43.97
N GLU A 41 -8.89 15.17 45.19
CA GLU A 41 -7.91 16.25 45.47
C GLU A 41 -6.63 16.09 44.64
N LEU A 42 -6.16 14.85 44.44
CA LEU A 42 -4.99 14.58 43.60
C LEU A 42 -5.23 14.92 42.14
N TYR A 43 -6.42 14.61 41.61
CA TYR A 43 -6.80 15.00 40.24
C TYR A 43 -6.83 16.52 40.09
N GLU A 44 -7.46 17.24 41.04
CA GLU A 44 -7.52 18.69 41.03
C GLU A 44 -6.16 19.34 41.14
N ARG A 45 -5.25 18.80 41.99
CA ARG A 45 -3.88 19.28 42.09
C ARG A 45 -3.11 19.10 40.79
N ASN A 46 -3.19 17.93 40.16
CA ASN A 46 -2.56 17.66 38.87
C ASN A 46 -3.06 18.64 37.79
N VAL A 47 -4.38 18.95 37.81
CA VAL A 47 -4.97 19.93 36.90
C VAL A 47 -4.40 21.36 37.18
N ARG A 48 -4.28 21.75 38.45
CA ARG A 48 -3.74 23.07 38.81
C ARG A 48 -2.25 23.20 38.51
N SER A 49 -1.45 22.15 38.69
CA SER A 49 0.01 22.17 38.49
C SER A 49 0.46 22.15 37.04
N ASP A 50 -0.18 21.34 36.20
CA ASP A 50 0.27 21.07 34.84
C ASP A 50 -0.86 20.84 33.81
N GLY A 51 -2.08 21.30 34.12
CA GLY A 51 -3.23 21.22 33.22
C GLY A 51 -3.80 19.82 33.07
N GLY A 52 -3.39 18.84 33.88
CA GLY A 52 -3.93 17.50 33.91
C GLY A 52 -3.17 16.49 33.07
N SER A 53 -1.85 16.49 33.12
CA SER A 53 -0.96 15.56 32.36
C SER A 53 -1.30 14.09 32.60
N ALA A 54 -1.80 13.73 33.79
CA ALA A 54 -2.26 12.38 34.10
C ALA A 54 -3.35 11.85 33.15
N LEU A 55 -4.11 12.75 32.47
CA LEU A 55 -5.09 12.38 31.45
C LEU A 55 -4.45 11.59 30.30
N LEU A 56 -3.24 11.97 29.87
CA LEU A 56 -2.54 11.27 28.78
C LEU A 56 -2.22 9.83 29.19
N TRP A 57 -1.78 9.63 30.44
CA TRP A 57 -1.45 8.31 30.96
C TRP A 57 -2.69 7.40 31.03
N TYR A 58 -3.82 7.89 31.55
CA TYR A 58 -5.08 7.14 31.60
C TYR A 58 -5.58 6.83 30.18
N ALA A 59 -5.48 7.79 29.27
CA ALA A 59 -5.87 7.61 27.87
C ALA A 59 -5.04 6.53 27.17
N SER A 60 -3.73 6.50 27.40
CA SER A 60 -2.84 5.48 26.82
C SER A 60 -3.09 4.06 27.33
N ARG A 61 -3.65 3.93 28.54
CA ARG A 61 -3.97 2.65 29.17
C ARG A 61 -5.42 2.18 28.97
N GLY A 62 -6.26 3.03 28.39
CA GLY A 62 -7.68 2.72 28.23
C GLY A 62 -8.49 2.77 29.50
N ASP A 63 -7.98 3.45 30.54
CA ASP A 63 -8.70 3.58 31.83
C ASP A 63 -9.80 4.64 31.72
N GLU A 64 -11.00 4.18 31.38
CA GLU A 64 -12.19 5.05 31.24
C GLU A 64 -12.53 5.81 32.52
N VAL A 65 -12.36 5.18 33.67
CA VAL A 65 -12.68 5.78 34.97
C VAL A 65 -11.72 6.92 35.27
N GLY A 66 -10.42 6.68 35.11
CA GLY A 66 -9.37 7.69 35.27
C GLY A 66 -9.57 8.88 34.32
N VAL A 67 -9.85 8.60 33.03
CA VAL A 67 -10.15 9.65 32.03
C VAL A 67 -11.36 10.50 32.47
N ARG A 68 -12.49 9.88 32.84
CA ARG A 68 -13.70 10.61 33.27
C ARG A 68 -13.46 11.46 34.52
N ASN A 69 -12.71 10.94 35.48
CA ASN A 69 -12.39 11.67 36.71
C ASN A 69 -11.47 12.85 36.44
N MET A 70 -10.44 12.69 35.59
CA MET A 70 -9.58 13.81 35.18
C MET A 70 -10.38 14.91 34.47
N LEU A 71 -11.26 14.56 33.55
CA LEU A 71 -12.10 15.52 32.83
C LEU A 71 -13.08 16.24 33.78
N ARG A 72 -13.67 15.53 34.74
CA ARG A 72 -14.53 16.15 35.79
C ARG A 72 -13.75 17.11 36.69
N ALA A 73 -12.49 16.81 36.97
CA ALA A 73 -11.59 17.70 37.73
C ALA A 73 -11.16 18.93 36.92
N GLY A 74 -11.56 19.04 35.64
CA GLY A 74 -11.25 20.17 34.77
C GLY A 74 -9.96 20.03 33.97
N ALA A 75 -9.43 18.82 33.77
CA ALA A 75 -8.25 18.60 32.95
C ALA A 75 -8.48 19.10 31.53
N ASN A 76 -7.48 19.79 30.98
CA ASN A 76 -7.51 20.23 29.58
C ASN A 76 -7.43 19.04 28.64
N VAL A 77 -8.57 18.69 28.02
CA VAL A 77 -8.70 17.56 27.08
C VAL A 77 -7.72 17.66 25.89
N ASN A 78 -7.34 18.89 25.54
CA ASN A 78 -6.43 19.19 24.41
C ASN A 78 -5.01 19.54 24.90
N LEU A 79 -4.65 19.17 26.12
CA LEU A 79 -3.33 19.37 26.66
C LEU A 79 -2.27 18.78 25.73
N ARG A 80 -1.26 19.59 25.41
CA ARG A 80 -0.04 19.18 24.72
C ARG A 80 1.11 19.19 25.71
N PRO A 81 1.67 18.02 26.04
CA PRO A 81 2.81 17.99 26.94
C PRO A 81 4.02 18.69 26.30
N PRO A 82 4.93 19.26 27.11
CA PRO A 82 6.11 19.96 26.60
C PRO A 82 7.20 18.98 26.07
N ASP A 83 6.89 17.71 25.97
CA ASP A 83 7.79 16.70 25.44
C ASP A 83 7.96 16.81 23.91
N ARG A 84 8.94 16.06 23.37
CA ARG A 84 9.23 16.06 21.93
C ARG A 84 8.08 15.54 21.06
N ALA A 85 7.18 14.74 21.63
CA ALA A 85 6.09 14.13 20.89
C ALA A 85 4.88 15.07 20.76
N GLN A 86 4.62 15.92 21.77
CA GLN A 86 3.44 16.81 21.86
C GLN A 86 2.11 16.08 21.58
N SER A 87 2.04 14.82 22.01
CA SER A 87 0.92 13.92 21.74
C SER A 87 -0.23 14.20 22.69
N THR A 88 -1.43 14.47 22.15
CA THR A 88 -2.64 14.68 22.97
C THR A 88 -3.19 13.36 23.52
N ALA A 89 -4.06 13.44 24.54
CA ALA A 89 -4.76 12.28 25.09
C ALA A 89 -5.54 11.49 24.00
N LEU A 90 -6.15 12.21 23.05
CA LEU A 90 -6.83 11.59 21.92
C LEU A 90 -5.87 10.79 21.02
N LEU A 91 -4.71 11.35 20.67
CA LEU A 91 -3.70 10.65 19.88
C LEU A 91 -3.20 9.40 20.59
N GLN A 92 -2.95 9.47 21.91
CA GLN A 92 -2.57 8.31 22.71
C GLN A 92 -3.62 7.22 22.67
N ALA A 93 -4.90 7.55 22.92
CA ALA A 93 -6.02 6.61 22.90
C ALA A 93 -6.22 5.96 21.54
N VAL A 94 -6.04 6.72 20.44
CA VAL A 94 -6.12 6.18 19.06
C VAL A 94 -4.96 5.23 18.78
N THR A 95 -3.74 5.59 19.16
CA THR A 95 -2.53 4.77 18.98
C THR A 95 -2.64 3.43 19.71
N THR A 96 -3.16 3.46 20.92
CA THR A 96 -3.37 2.27 21.77
C THR A 96 -4.70 1.55 21.50
N LYS A 97 -5.53 2.09 20.60
CA LYS A 97 -6.80 1.50 20.11
C LYS A 97 -7.90 1.37 21.19
N HIS A 98 -7.96 2.30 22.12
CA HIS A 98 -8.97 2.32 23.17
C HIS A 98 -10.22 3.07 22.72
N THR A 99 -11.08 2.40 21.95
CA THR A 99 -12.28 2.98 21.30
C THR A 99 -13.17 3.74 22.26
N ARG A 100 -13.42 3.19 23.46
CA ARG A 100 -14.30 3.84 24.45
C ARG A 100 -13.68 5.13 25.01
N VAL A 101 -12.38 5.14 25.25
CA VAL A 101 -11.65 6.34 25.69
C VAL A 101 -11.65 7.40 24.57
N VAL A 102 -11.43 7.00 23.31
CA VAL A 102 -11.55 7.91 22.15
C VAL A 102 -12.95 8.59 22.16
N GLN A 103 -14.01 7.82 22.33
CA GLN A 103 -15.36 8.36 22.39
C GLN A 103 -15.52 9.37 23.55
N ILE A 104 -15.07 9.00 24.77
CA ILE A 104 -15.17 9.88 25.94
C ILE A 104 -14.43 11.20 25.70
N LEU A 105 -13.23 11.15 25.13
CA LEU A 105 -12.43 12.35 24.86
C LEU A 105 -13.12 13.25 23.82
N LEU A 106 -13.65 12.68 22.74
CA LEU A 106 -14.38 13.43 21.70
C LEU A 106 -15.68 14.05 22.26
N GLU A 107 -16.46 13.31 23.07
CA GLU A 107 -17.63 13.82 23.78
C GLU A 107 -17.33 15.02 24.71
N ASN A 108 -16.09 15.12 25.19
CA ASN A 108 -15.62 16.20 26.05
C ASN A 108 -14.80 17.28 25.31
N GLY A 109 -14.91 17.37 23.98
CA GLY A 109 -14.35 18.45 23.19
C GLY A 109 -12.87 18.25 22.79
N ALA A 110 -12.38 17.00 22.75
CA ALA A 110 -11.08 16.74 22.15
C ALA A 110 -11.10 17.12 20.67
N LEU A 111 -10.07 17.88 20.23
CA LEU A 111 -9.94 18.28 18.83
C LEU A 111 -9.59 17.05 17.96
N PRO A 112 -10.48 16.63 17.04
CA PRO A 112 -10.31 15.40 16.30
C PRO A 112 -9.15 15.44 15.28
N ASP A 113 -8.65 16.63 14.96
CA ASP A 113 -7.54 16.85 14.03
C ASP A 113 -6.25 17.37 14.67
N ALA A 114 -6.16 17.35 16.01
CA ALA A 114 -4.96 17.74 16.72
C ALA A 114 -3.78 16.83 16.32
N ALA A 115 -2.79 17.42 15.62
CA ALA A 115 -1.59 16.69 15.19
C ALA A 115 -0.50 16.72 16.28
N ASP A 116 0.34 15.67 16.34
CA ASP A 116 1.56 15.66 17.14
C ASP A 116 2.70 16.47 16.49
N ALA A 117 3.89 16.44 17.09
CA ALA A 117 5.08 17.13 16.58
C ALA A 117 5.55 16.58 15.21
N GLN A 118 5.19 15.35 14.86
CA GLN A 118 5.45 14.70 13.56
C GLN A 118 4.31 14.95 12.56
N SER A 119 3.38 15.85 12.85
CA SER A 119 2.19 16.11 12.02
C SER A 119 1.29 14.90 11.82
N MET A 120 1.37 13.88 12.70
CA MET A 120 0.45 12.75 12.69
C MET A 120 -0.88 13.16 13.31
N ARG A 121 -1.98 12.87 12.61
CA ARG A 121 -3.35 13.17 13.04
C ARG A 121 -4.08 11.90 13.48
N PRO A 122 -5.08 11.99 14.37
CA PRO A 122 -5.83 10.84 14.85
C PRO A 122 -6.41 9.98 13.71
N LEU A 123 -7.01 10.60 12.69
CA LEU A 123 -7.60 9.87 11.57
C LEU A 123 -6.54 9.13 10.72
N ALA A 124 -5.35 9.70 10.53
CA ALA A 124 -4.25 9.03 9.82
C ALA A 124 -3.77 7.77 10.57
N LEU A 125 -3.66 7.86 11.91
CA LEU A 125 -3.33 6.70 12.76
C LEU A 125 -4.44 5.64 12.75
N ALA A 126 -5.71 6.06 12.81
CA ALA A 126 -6.86 5.16 12.78
C ALA A 126 -6.99 4.40 11.45
N THR A 127 -6.47 4.95 10.35
CA THR A 127 -6.50 4.31 9.03
C THR A 127 -5.25 3.49 8.71
N ASP A 128 -4.22 3.56 9.55
CA ASP A 128 -3.01 2.75 9.37
C ASP A 128 -3.19 1.36 9.99
N GLY A 129 -2.91 0.32 9.18
CA GLY A 129 -2.96 -1.06 9.63
C GLY A 129 -4.35 -1.58 10.03
N ARG A 130 -4.37 -2.60 10.93
CA ARG A 130 -5.58 -3.28 11.40
C ARG A 130 -6.19 -2.62 12.65
N SER A 131 -6.25 -1.31 12.71
CA SER A 131 -6.96 -0.61 13.79
C SER A 131 -8.47 -0.83 13.69
N ASP A 132 -9.17 -0.61 14.80
CA ASP A 132 -10.63 -0.74 14.85
C ASP A 132 -11.31 0.27 13.92
N THR A 133 -12.23 -0.19 13.10
CA THR A 133 -13.07 0.64 12.23
C THR A 133 -13.94 1.61 13.02
N ALA A 134 -14.31 1.25 14.26
CA ALA A 134 -15.11 2.10 15.14
C ALA A 134 -14.41 3.42 15.47
N ILE A 135 -13.08 3.42 15.68
CA ILE A 135 -12.31 4.65 15.91
C ILE A 135 -12.34 5.56 14.68
N THR A 136 -12.18 4.98 13.48
CA THR A 136 -12.28 5.74 12.22
C THR A 136 -13.66 6.38 12.07
N LYS A 137 -14.72 5.63 12.39
CA LYS A 137 -16.10 6.11 12.36
C LYS A 137 -16.31 7.28 13.34
N LEU A 138 -15.94 7.11 14.61
CA LEU A 138 -16.04 8.15 15.63
C LEU A 138 -15.34 9.43 15.20
N LEU A 139 -14.07 9.35 14.76
CA LEU A 139 -13.31 10.52 14.33
C LEU A 139 -14.02 11.28 13.20
N LEU A 140 -14.56 10.56 12.21
CA LEU A 140 -15.29 11.17 11.08
C LEU A 140 -16.63 11.79 11.53
N GLU A 141 -17.36 11.14 12.42
CA GLU A 141 -18.62 11.66 13.00
C GLU A 141 -18.39 12.93 13.82
N TYR A 142 -17.23 13.05 14.50
CA TYR A 142 -16.85 14.24 15.24
C TYR A 142 -16.07 15.28 14.39
N GLY A 143 -16.12 15.15 13.05
CA GLY A 143 -15.69 16.18 12.12
C GLY A 143 -14.20 16.13 11.75
N SER A 144 -13.49 15.00 11.92
CA SER A 144 -12.14 14.88 11.39
C SER A 144 -12.10 15.12 9.87
N MET A 145 -11.08 15.86 9.43
CA MET A 145 -10.86 16.15 8.01
C MET A 145 -10.47 14.88 7.25
N ALA A 146 -11.38 14.32 6.45
CA ALA A 146 -11.19 13.09 5.68
C ALA A 146 -10.01 13.17 4.69
N ASN A 147 -9.63 14.40 4.26
CA ASN A 147 -8.57 14.68 3.30
C ASN A 147 -7.28 15.20 3.96
N SER A 148 -7.18 15.15 5.29
CA SER A 148 -5.97 15.58 6.00
C SER A 148 -4.76 14.74 5.60
N VAL A 149 -3.61 15.39 5.37
CA VAL A 149 -2.37 14.67 5.05
C VAL A 149 -1.48 14.57 6.28
N ALA A 150 -0.85 13.42 6.46
CA ALA A 150 0.18 13.20 7.47
C ALA A 150 1.58 13.61 6.96
N PHE A 151 2.61 13.45 7.78
CA PHE A 151 4.00 13.76 7.46
C PHE A 151 4.47 13.13 6.14
N ASP A 152 4.10 11.89 5.86
CA ASP A 152 4.42 11.14 4.65
C ASP A 152 3.62 11.56 3.41
N LYS A 153 2.82 12.63 3.53
CA LYS A 153 1.95 13.15 2.47
C LYS A 153 0.84 12.18 2.02
N HIS A 154 0.55 11.16 2.81
CA HIS A 154 -0.54 10.22 2.55
C HIS A 154 -1.84 10.70 3.21
N THR A 155 -2.94 10.61 2.46
CA THR A 155 -4.28 10.82 3.00
C THR A 155 -4.79 9.57 3.73
N PRO A 156 -5.81 9.70 4.62
CA PRO A 156 -6.46 8.55 5.25
C PRO A 156 -6.98 7.52 4.25
N LEU A 157 -7.56 7.96 3.12
CA LEU A 157 -8.07 7.07 2.08
C LEU A 157 -6.95 6.26 1.41
N LEU A 158 -5.84 6.91 1.07
CA LEU A 158 -4.66 6.21 0.51
C LEU A 158 -4.14 5.12 1.47
N ARG A 159 -4.06 5.42 2.78
CA ARG A 159 -3.65 4.45 3.81
C ARG A 159 -4.62 3.27 3.90
N ALA A 160 -5.93 3.53 3.92
CA ALA A 160 -6.96 2.50 3.96
C ALA A 160 -6.91 1.58 2.73
N VAL A 161 -6.71 2.13 1.52
CA VAL A 161 -6.54 1.35 0.28
C VAL A 161 -5.27 0.51 0.32
N ARG A 162 -4.12 1.08 0.74
CA ARG A 162 -2.84 0.36 0.88
C ARG A 162 -2.92 -0.81 1.86
N SER A 163 -3.69 -0.65 2.92
CA SER A 163 -3.90 -1.67 3.96
C SER A 163 -5.06 -2.62 3.66
N ASN A 164 -5.71 -2.48 2.50
CA ASN A 164 -6.84 -3.31 2.06
C ASN A 164 -8.01 -3.34 3.07
N GLN A 165 -8.37 -2.17 3.64
CA GLN A 165 -9.38 -2.02 4.68
C GLN A 165 -10.73 -1.58 4.10
N GLU A 166 -11.54 -2.51 3.59
CA GLU A 166 -12.81 -2.21 2.89
C GLU A 166 -13.77 -1.30 3.68
N SER A 167 -14.00 -1.62 4.95
CA SER A 167 -14.91 -0.84 5.80
C SER A 167 -14.45 0.61 5.99
N LYS A 168 -13.14 0.84 6.12
CA LYS A 168 -12.58 2.19 6.25
C LYS A 168 -12.62 2.94 4.93
N VAL A 169 -12.35 2.28 3.81
CA VAL A 169 -12.51 2.88 2.47
C VAL A 169 -13.94 3.34 2.29
N THR A 170 -14.93 2.49 2.62
CA THR A 170 -16.35 2.85 2.54
C THR A 170 -16.67 4.07 3.42
N LEU A 171 -16.23 4.07 4.69
CA LEU A 171 -16.49 5.18 5.61
C LEU A 171 -15.89 6.49 5.08
N LEU A 172 -14.64 6.47 4.63
CA LEU A 172 -13.95 7.65 4.15
C LEU A 172 -14.61 8.22 2.89
N LEU A 173 -15.00 7.37 1.93
CA LEU A 173 -15.71 7.81 0.72
C LEU A 173 -17.08 8.40 1.05
N ASN A 174 -17.84 7.80 2.01
CA ASN A 174 -19.10 8.35 2.48
C ASN A 174 -18.95 9.72 3.17
N HIS A 175 -17.78 9.99 3.78
CA HIS A 175 -17.41 11.28 4.34
C HIS A 175 -16.63 12.19 3.37
N ARG A 176 -16.84 12.01 2.05
CA ARG A 176 -16.28 12.84 0.97
C ARG A 176 -14.75 12.88 0.93
N ALA A 177 -14.08 11.78 1.26
CA ALA A 177 -12.66 11.65 0.99
C ALA A 177 -12.41 11.72 -0.52
N ASP A 178 -11.42 12.54 -0.92
CA ASP A 178 -11.05 12.71 -2.33
C ASP A 178 -10.43 11.41 -2.86
N ALA A 179 -11.11 10.78 -3.82
CA ALA A 179 -10.65 9.58 -4.50
C ALA A 179 -9.63 9.87 -5.63
N HIS A 180 -9.54 11.12 -6.09
CA HIS A 180 -8.70 11.49 -7.25
C HIS A 180 -7.27 11.89 -6.89
N ILE A 181 -6.87 11.64 -5.64
CA ILE A 181 -5.50 11.91 -5.19
C ILE A 181 -4.47 11.08 -5.94
N LEU A 182 -3.32 11.70 -6.18
CA LEU A 182 -2.16 11.02 -6.77
C LEU A 182 -1.03 10.90 -5.74
N GLU A 183 -0.41 9.73 -5.67
CA GLU A 183 0.81 9.56 -4.89
C GLU A 183 1.93 10.42 -5.48
N ARG A 184 2.51 11.31 -4.68
CA ARG A 184 3.45 12.34 -5.16
C ARG A 184 4.66 11.79 -5.90
N ARG A 185 5.22 10.67 -5.46
CA ARG A 185 6.45 10.11 -6.00
C ARG A 185 6.23 9.39 -7.33
N THR A 186 5.20 8.60 -7.42
CA THR A 186 4.94 7.72 -8.57
C THR A 186 3.88 8.25 -9.52
N GLY A 187 3.05 9.22 -9.09
CA GLY A 187 1.87 9.64 -9.83
C GLY A 187 0.76 8.59 -9.88
N MET A 188 0.86 7.55 -9.08
CA MET A 188 -0.15 6.51 -8.97
C MET A 188 -1.43 7.06 -8.34
N ASN A 189 -2.58 6.82 -8.96
CA ASN A 189 -3.89 7.01 -8.32
C ASN A 189 -4.23 5.81 -7.42
N LEU A 190 -5.36 5.90 -6.71
CA LEU A 190 -5.76 4.85 -5.77
C LEU A 190 -5.99 3.48 -6.43
N LEU A 191 -6.38 3.44 -7.71
CA LEU A 191 -6.58 2.17 -8.43
C LEU A 191 -5.24 1.50 -8.75
N HIS A 192 -4.20 2.26 -9.10
CA HIS A 192 -2.82 1.74 -9.21
C HIS A 192 -2.31 1.19 -7.88
N ILE A 193 -2.55 1.92 -6.78
CA ILE A 193 -2.16 1.47 -5.44
C ILE A 193 -2.90 0.19 -5.07
N ALA A 194 -4.21 0.13 -5.30
CA ALA A 194 -5.02 -1.07 -5.09
C ALA A 194 -4.47 -2.26 -5.90
N ALA A 195 -4.09 -2.03 -7.16
CA ALA A 195 -3.49 -3.04 -8.03
C ALA A 195 -2.13 -3.53 -7.51
N SER A 196 -1.26 -2.62 -7.06
CA SER A 196 0.07 -2.96 -6.51
C SER A 196 0.01 -3.72 -5.18
N LYS A 197 -1.05 -3.53 -4.40
CA LYS A 197 -1.26 -4.14 -3.08
C LYS A 197 -2.20 -5.34 -3.08
N ASN A 198 -2.63 -5.77 -4.26
CA ASN A 198 -3.57 -6.89 -4.41
C ASN A 198 -4.87 -6.69 -3.60
N ALA A 199 -5.42 -5.49 -3.69
CA ALA A 199 -6.62 -5.11 -2.97
C ALA A 199 -7.84 -5.93 -3.41
N SER A 200 -8.86 -5.95 -2.57
CA SER A 200 -10.09 -6.70 -2.84
C SER A 200 -10.88 -6.13 -4.02
N LEU A 201 -11.68 -6.98 -4.65
CA LEU A 201 -12.61 -6.58 -5.71
C LEU A 201 -13.52 -5.43 -5.26
N ARG A 202 -13.97 -5.47 -4.00
CA ARG A 202 -14.88 -4.46 -3.45
C ARG A 202 -14.24 -3.07 -3.41
N ILE A 203 -12.97 -2.98 -2.97
CA ILE A 203 -12.22 -1.71 -2.99
C ILE A 203 -12.07 -1.21 -4.43
N MET A 204 -11.67 -2.07 -5.38
CA MET A 204 -11.51 -1.67 -6.78
C MET A 204 -12.81 -1.15 -7.37
N LYS A 205 -13.93 -1.83 -7.13
CA LYS A 205 -15.26 -1.36 -7.55
C LYS A 205 -15.61 -0.01 -6.94
N MET A 206 -15.45 0.16 -5.62
CA MET A 206 -15.72 1.44 -4.96
C MET A 206 -14.91 2.59 -5.56
N LEU A 207 -13.63 2.36 -5.90
CA LEU A 207 -12.79 3.38 -6.52
C LEU A 207 -13.26 3.74 -7.93
N ILE A 208 -13.65 2.75 -8.73
CA ILE A 208 -14.20 2.95 -10.08
C ILE A 208 -15.55 3.68 -10.01
N ASP A 209 -16.45 3.27 -9.10
CA ASP A 209 -17.76 3.88 -8.89
C ASP A 209 -17.63 5.35 -8.43
N ASN A 210 -16.51 5.72 -7.80
CA ASN A 210 -16.15 7.09 -7.46
C ASN A 210 -15.39 7.83 -8.58
N GLY A 211 -15.46 7.34 -9.82
CA GLY A 211 -14.99 8.04 -11.01
C GLY A 211 -13.50 7.93 -11.33
N ILE A 212 -12.75 7.03 -10.68
CA ILE A 212 -11.34 6.84 -11.05
C ILE A 212 -11.26 6.13 -12.40
N PRO A 213 -10.63 6.74 -13.43
CA PRO A 213 -10.53 6.12 -14.74
C PRO A 213 -9.72 4.82 -14.69
N MET A 214 -10.26 3.75 -15.30
CA MET A 214 -9.69 2.40 -15.27
C MET A 214 -8.28 2.34 -15.89
N ASP A 215 -8.06 3.07 -16.99
CA ASP A 215 -6.82 3.05 -17.77
C ASP A 215 -6.02 4.35 -17.61
N SER A 216 -6.16 5.04 -16.46
CA SER A 216 -5.31 6.19 -16.13
C SER A 216 -3.84 5.77 -16.05
N GLN A 217 -2.93 6.71 -16.38
CA GLN A 217 -1.49 6.44 -16.39
C GLN A 217 -0.79 7.04 -15.16
N ASP A 218 0.15 6.29 -14.59
CA ASP A 218 1.09 6.79 -13.58
C ASP A 218 2.23 7.60 -14.25
N ARG A 219 3.22 8.07 -13.48
CA ARG A 219 4.37 8.80 -14.05
C ARG A 219 5.26 7.97 -14.97
N GLN A 220 5.16 6.65 -14.92
CA GLN A 220 5.84 5.74 -15.82
C GLN A 220 4.96 5.37 -17.02
N GLY A 221 3.80 6.00 -17.18
CA GLY A 221 2.84 5.73 -18.24
C GLY A 221 2.09 4.39 -18.10
N ARG A 222 2.18 3.74 -16.94
CA ARG A 222 1.54 2.44 -16.72
C ARG A 222 0.10 2.62 -16.27
N THR A 223 -0.78 1.75 -16.76
CA THR A 223 -2.15 1.61 -16.27
C THR A 223 -2.19 0.74 -15.00
N PRO A 224 -3.28 0.75 -14.20
CA PRO A 224 -3.46 -0.17 -13.08
C PRO A 224 -3.29 -1.65 -13.46
N LEU A 225 -3.74 -2.04 -14.65
CA LEU A 225 -3.55 -3.40 -15.17
C LEU A 225 -2.06 -3.72 -15.38
N GLN A 226 -1.30 -2.83 -16.00
CA GLN A 226 0.15 -3.00 -16.20
C GLN A 226 0.90 -3.04 -14.88
N VAL A 227 0.48 -2.24 -13.88
CA VAL A 227 0.99 -2.32 -12.51
C VAL A 227 0.68 -3.68 -11.89
N ALA A 228 -0.56 -4.20 -12.00
CA ALA A 228 -0.92 -5.53 -11.48
C ALA A 228 -0.04 -6.64 -12.08
N VAL A 229 0.23 -6.59 -13.39
CA VAL A 229 1.14 -7.52 -14.08
C VAL A 229 2.55 -7.37 -13.54
N THR A 230 3.05 -6.15 -13.36
CA THR A 230 4.40 -5.89 -12.81
C THR A 230 4.57 -6.50 -11.42
N TYR A 231 3.54 -6.46 -10.58
CA TYR A 231 3.56 -7.09 -9.24
C TYR A 231 3.15 -8.58 -9.25
N SER A 232 2.90 -9.15 -10.43
CA SER A 232 2.59 -10.58 -10.64
C SER A 232 1.38 -11.08 -9.86
N SER A 233 0.35 -10.26 -9.74
CA SER A 233 -0.89 -10.63 -9.07
C SER A 233 -1.92 -11.15 -10.08
N THR A 234 -1.92 -12.46 -10.34
CA THR A 234 -2.91 -13.11 -11.24
C THR A 234 -4.35 -12.78 -10.86
N ARG A 235 -4.65 -12.77 -9.54
CA ARG A 235 -5.98 -12.42 -9.04
C ARG A 235 -6.36 -11.00 -9.43
N THR A 236 -5.47 -10.02 -9.20
CA THR A 236 -5.72 -8.61 -9.51
C THR A 236 -5.82 -8.37 -11.01
N VAL A 237 -4.96 -9.00 -11.81
CA VAL A 237 -5.03 -8.98 -13.28
C VAL A 237 -6.40 -9.46 -13.75
N SER A 238 -6.85 -10.64 -13.31
CA SER A 238 -8.17 -11.17 -13.64
C SER A 238 -9.31 -10.25 -13.21
N LEU A 239 -9.21 -9.64 -12.03
CA LEU A 239 -10.23 -8.70 -11.52
C LEU A 239 -10.33 -7.44 -12.38
N LEU A 240 -9.19 -6.79 -12.70
CA LEU A 240 -9.18 -5.58 -13.54
C LEU A 240 -9.71 -5.85 -14.95
N LEU A 241 -9.31 -6.96 -15.55
CA LEU A 241 -9.83 -7.36 -16.87
C LEU A 241 -11.35 -7.60 -16.85
N ARG A 242 -11.86 -8.25 -15.81
CA ARG A 242 -13.33 -8.45 -15.63
C ARG A 242 -14.08 -7.14 -15.40
N LEU A 243 -13.42 -6.13 -14.84
CA LEU A 243 -13.98 -4.80 -14.63
C LEU A 243 -13.87 -3.91 -15.88
N GLY A 244 -13.23 -4.38 -16.95
CA GLY A 244 -13.17 -3.70 -18.23
C GLY A 244 -11.86 -2.95 -18.51
N ALA A 245 -10.78 -3.22 -17.77
CA ALA A 245 -9.46 -2.68 -18.10
C ALA A 245 -9.02 -3.10 -19.51
N ASN A 246 -8.48 -2.15 -20.29
CA ASN A 246 -8.00 -2.41 -21.63
C ASN A 246 -6.64 -3.13 -21.61
N PRO A 247 -6.56 -4.43 -22.05
CA PRO A 247 -5.29 -5.16 -22.06
C PRO A 247 -4.30 -4.64 -23.11
N ASN A 248 -4.81 -3.93 -24.13
CA ASN A 248 -4.05 -3.46 -25.29
C ASN A 248 -3.62 -1.99 -25.15
N PHE A 249 -3.81 -1.40 -23.96
CA PHE A 249 -3.38 -0.03 -23.72
C PHE A 249 -1.86 0.08 -23.86
N LYS A 250 -1.39 0.91 -24.80
CA LYS A 250 0.03 1.16 -25.03
C LYS A 250 0.56 2.26 -24.10
N ASN A 251 1.64 1.97 -23.39
CA ASN A 251 2.34 2.97 -22.61
C ASN A 251 2.91 4.05 -23.51
N LYS A 252 2.64 5.34 -23.23
CA LYS A 252 3.05 6.48 -24.07
C LYS A 252 4.42 7.05 -23.72
N ILE A 253 5.04 6.60 -22.63
CA ILE A 253 6.34 7.12 -22.20
C ILE A 253 7.47 6.41 -22.96
N GLN A 254 8.40 7.20 -23.52
CA GLN A 254 9.50 6.77 -24.37
C GLN A 254 10.34 5.61 -23.81
N PHE A 255 10.57 5.57 -22.48
CA PHE A 255 11.33 4.50 -21.82
C PHE A 255 10.68 3.12 -21.89
N TRP A 256 9.35 3.03 -22.03
CA TRP A 256 8.60 1.77 -22.09
C TRP A 256 8.04 1.47 -23.46
N ASN A 257 8.51 2.22 -24.45
CA ASN A 257 8.42 1.91 -25.88
C ASN A 257 7.08 1.36 -26.37
N GLY A 258 5.95 1.87 -25.86
CA GLY A 258 4.63 1.40 -26.32
C GLY A 258 4.20 0.04 -25.78
N TRP A 259 4.71 -0.37 -24.62
CA TRP A 259 4.41 -1.68 -24.03
C TRP A 259 2.94 -1.81 -23.61
N THR A 260 2.32 -2.92 -23.99
CA THR A 260 1.03 -3.36 -23.46
C THR A 260 1.23 -4.22 -22.21
N ALA A 261 0.12 -4.60 -21.54
CA ALA A 261 0.17 -5.50 -20.39
C ALA A 261 0.88 -6.83 -20.71
N LEU A 262 0.74 -7.31 -21.95
CA LEU A 262 1.36 -8.56 -22.41
C LEU A 262 2.89 -8.46 -22.50
N PHE A 263 3.45 -7.31 -22.89
CA PHE A 263 4.90 -7.08 -22.88
C PHE A 263 5.48 -7.18 -21.47
N TYR A 264 4.82 -6.58 -20.48
CA TYR A 264 5.24 -6.68 -19.08
C TYR A 264 5.23 -8.12 -18.58
N ALA A 265 4.20 -8.92 -18.97
CA ALA A 265 4.11 -10.33 -18.61
C ALA A 265 5.18 -11.18 -19.31
N ALA A 266 5.49 -10.87 -20.57
CA ALA A 266 6.44 -11.59 -21.43
C ALA A 266 7.90 -11.41 -21.02
N THR A 267 8.27 -10.24 -20.51
CA THR A 267 9.69 -9.89 -20.24
C THR A 267 10.13 -10.12 -18.79
N LYS A 268 9.23 -10.52 -17.92
CA LYS A 268 9.54 -10.68 -16.50
C LYS A 268 10.36 -11.94 -16.23
N SER A 269 11.52 -11.78 -15.60
CA SER A 269 12.42 -12.88 -15.23
C SER A 269 11.72 -13.95 -14.37
N SER A 270 12.05 -15.21 -14.61
CA SER A 270 11.46 -16.41 -14.00
C SER A 270 11.77 -16.61 -12.49
N ASN A 271 12.53 -15.70 -11.87
CA ASN A 271 12.90 -15.83 -10.45
C ASN A 271 11.79 -15.41 -9.46
N SER A 272 10.65 -14.93 -9.94
CA SER A 272 9.51 -14.66 -9.07
C SER A 272 8.63 -15.92 -8.95
N ARG A 273 8.16 -16.22 -7.74
CA ARG A 273 7.18 -17.27 -7.43
C ARG A 273 5.82 -17.07 -8.14
N SER A 274 5.73 -16.13 -9.05
CA SER A 274 4.50 -15.75 -9.74
C SER A 274 4.33 -16.56 -11.00
N ASP A 275 3.13 -17.02 -11.19
CA ASP A 275 2.68 -17.79 -12.34
C ASP A 275 2.46 -16.86 -13.56
N ASN A 276 3.57 -16.38 -14.16
CA ASN A 276 3.52 -15.57 -15.38
C ASN A 276 2.78 -16.29 -16.52
N LYS A 277 2.80 -17.62 -16.53
CA LYS A 277 2.02 -18.43 -17.47
C LYS A 277 0.54 -18.12 -17.36
N THR A 278 -0.01 -18.20 -16.14
CA THR A 278 -1.44 -17.90 -15.90
C THR A 278 -1.77 -16.44 -16.21
N ILE A 279 -0.86 -15.49 -15.96
CA ILE A 279 -1.07 -14.08 -16.32
C ILE A 279 -1.15 -13.90 -17.83
N ILE A 280 -0.21 -14.47 -18.61
CA ILE A 280 -0.23 -14.43 -20.09
C ILE A 280 -1.54 -15.04 -20.61
N GLN A 281 -1.89 -16.25 -20.15
CA GLN A 281 -3.12 -16.93 -20.55
C GLN A 281 -4.38 -16.12 -20.19
N THR A 282 -4.39 -15.48 -19.02
CA THR A 282 -5.51 -14.64 -18.59
C THR A 282 -5.64 -13.40 -19.48
N LEU A 283 -4.54 -12.73 -19.82
CA LEU A 283 -4.53 -11.59 -20.73
C LEU A 283 -5.06 -11.98 -22.11
N VAL A 284 -4.56 -13.09 -22.67
CA VAL A 284 -5.00 -13.60 -23.98
C VAL A 284 -6.48 -13.97 -23.97
N LYS A 285 -6.96 -14.65 -22.92
CA LYS A 285 -8.38 -14.95 -22.73
C LYS A 285 -9.27 -13.69 -22.74
N HIS A 286 -8.73 -12.57 -22.28
CA HIS A 286 -9.40 -11.27 -22.27
C HIS A 286 -9.00 -10.39 -23.46
N ARG A 287 -8.66 -11.00 -24.61
CA ARG A 287 -8.40 -10.35 -25.90
C ARG A 287 -7.16 -9.44 -25.91
N ALA A 288 -6.11 -9.78 -25.14
CA ALA A 288 -4.81 -9.16 -25.36
C ALA A 288 -4.28 -9.58 -26.74
N GLU A 289 -3.85 -8.59 -27.52
CA GLU A 289 -3.26 -8.80 -28.85
C GLU A 289 -1.87 -9.43 -28.68
N LEU A 290 -1.72 -10.70 -29.15
CA LEU A 290 -0.49 -11.47 -29.04
C LEU A 290 0.67 -10.83 -29.80
N ASP A 291 0.38 -10.25 -30.96
CA ASP A 291 1.37 -9.73 -31.91
C ASP A 291 1.34 -8.20 -31.98
N SER A 292 0.79 -7.53 -30.94
CA SER A 292 0.86 -6.07 -30.86
C SER A 292 2.33 -5.60 -30.89
N LYS A 293 2.61 -4.61 -31.73
CA LYS A 293 3.96 -4.05 -31.86
C LYS A 293 4.17 -2.89 -30.89
N ASN A 294 5.35 -2.84 -30.26
CA ASN A 294 5.81 -1.69 -29.52
C ASN A 294 6.29 -0.57 -30.49
N TYR A 295 6.85 0.52 -30.00
CA TYR A 295 7.36 1.59 -30.87
C TYR A 295 8.68 1.25 -31.60
N SER A 296 9.33 0.16 -31.24
CA SER A 296 10.49 -0.44 -31.95
C SER A 296 10.08 -1.57 -32.89
N GLU A 297 8.78 -1.64 -33.27
CA GLU A 297 8.20 -2.68 -34.13
C GLU A 297 8.31 -4.13 -33.58
N GLU A 298 8.76 -4.32 -32.33
CA GLU A 298 8.90 -5.62 -31.71
C GLU A 298 7.57 -6.13 -31.14
N THR A 299 7.38 -7.47 -31.18
CA THR A 299 6.24 -8.15 -30.55
C THR A 299 6.61 -8.64 -29.14
N PRO A 300 5.61 -9.02 -28.30
CA PRO A 300 5.88 -9.64 -26.99
C PRO A 300 6.75 -10.90 -27.08
N LEU A 301 6.63 -11.69 -28.16
CA LEU A 301 7.46 -12.88 -28.40
C LEU A 301 8.92 -12.51 -28.69
N LEU A 302 9.15 -11.56 -29.61
CA LEU A 302 10.51 -11.05 -29.89
C LEU A 302 11.19 -10.52 -28.63
N GLN A 303 10.47 -9.70 -27.86
CA GLN A 303 10.99 -9.15 -26.58
C GLN A 303 11.26 -10.24 -25.52
N ALA A 304 10.43 -11.29 -25.43
CA ALA A 304 10.65 -12.39 -24.52
C ALA A 304 11.93 -13.15 -24.87
N ILE A 305 12.16 -13.41 -26.15
CA ILE A 305 13.34 -14.13 -26.63
C ILE A 305 14.59 -13.28 -26.45
N SER A 306 14.60 -12.02 -26.87
CA SER A 306 15.76 -11.12 -26.75
C SER A 306 16.19 -10.93 -25.28
N ARG A 307 15.28 -10.98 -24.33
CA ARG A 307 15.55 -10.89 -22.89
C ARG A 307 15.82 -12.24 -22.21
N GLY A 308 15.86 -13.33 -22.96
CA GLY A 308 16.08 -14.67 -22.42
C GLY A 308 14.93 -15.20 -21.54
N ALA A 309 13.73 -14.66 -21.67
CA ALA A 309 12.54 -15.10 -20.95
C ALA A 309 11.91 -16.34 -21.59
N ILE A 310 12.67 -17.44 -21.68
CA ILE A 310 12.36 -18.64 -22.44
C ILE A 310 10.99 -19.26 -22.07
N LYS A 311 10.67 -19.35 -20.76
CA LYS A 311 9.39 -19.91 -20.30
C LYS A 311 8.21 -19.09 -20.82
N GLN A 312 8.34 -17.77 -20.82
CA GLN A 312 7.28 -16.86 -21.30
C GLN A 312 7.15 -16.94 -22.83
N ALA A 313 8.29 -17.02 -23.55
CA ALA A 313 8.27 -17.26 -25.00
C ALA A 313 7.54 -18.55 -25.37
N GLN A 314 7.79 -19.66 -24.63
CA GLN A 314 7.08 -20.93 -24.83
C GLN A 314 5.58 -20.78 -24.60
N VAL A 315 5.16 -20.05 -23.55
CA VAL A 315 3.73 -19.81 -23.26
C VAL A 315 3.08 -18.95 -24.34
N LEU A 316 3.78 -17.93 -24.86
CA LEU A 316 3.28 -17.11 -25.98
C LEU A 316 3.06 -17.95 -27.24
N LEU A 317 4.00 -18.85 -27.57
CA LEU A 317 3.85 -19.79 -28.65
C LEU A 317 2.68 -20.78 -28.44
N ASP A 318 2.49 -21.25 -27.19
CA ASP A 318 1.33 -22.08 -26.83
C ASP A 318 -0.01 -21.35 -27.02
N CYS A 319 0.00 -20.00 -26.86
CA CYS A 319 -1.16 -19.15 -27.09
C CYS A 319 -1.36 -18.77 -28.57
N GLY A 320 -0.45 -19.14 -29.47
CA GLY A 320 -0.54 -18.89 -30.90
C GLY A 320 0.12 -17.58 -31.37
N ALA A 321 1.12 -17.07 -30.62
CA ALA A 321 1.89 -15.90 -31.07
C ALA A 321 2.59 -16.18 -32.42
N SER A 322 2.55 -15.19 -33.32
CA SER A 322 3.18 -15.28 -34.65
C SER A 322 4.71 -15.30 -34.53
N ILE A 323 5.33 -16.14 -35.35
CA ILE A 323 6.79 -16.23 -35.49
C ILE A 323 7.33 -15.41 -36.67
N THR A 324 6.45 -14.81 -37.49
CA THR A 324 6.84 -14.09 -38.70
C THR A 324 7.31 -12.66 -38.46
N PRO A 325 6.94 -11.93 -37.37
CA PRO A 325 7.45 -10.59 -37.13
C PRO A 325 8.98 -10.56 -37.04
N ILE A 326 9.53 -9.49 -37.57
CA ILE A 326 10.95 -9.11 -37.47
C ILE A 326 11.08 -7.89 -36.58
N ASP A 327 12.23 -7.71 -35.95
CA ASP A 327 12.53 -6.49 -35.19
C ASP A 327 12.98 -5.35 -36.09
N ALA A 328 13.37 -4.21 -35.51
CA ALA A 328 13.85 -3.03 -36.25
C ALA A 328 15.14 -3.26 -37.05
N ASN A 329 15.91 -4.30 -36.70
CA ASN A 329 17.14 -4.69 -37.38
C ASN A 329 16.88 -5.70 -38.50
N GLY A 330 15.64 -6.16 -38.71
CA GLY A 330 15.31 -7.22 -39.63
C GLY A 330 15.59 -8.63 -39.08
N GLU A 331 15.79 -8.76 -37.78
CA GLU A 331 16.05 -10.05 -37.12
C GLU A 331 14.76 -10.79 -36.82
N THR A 332 14.72 -12.08 -37.15
CA THR A 332 13.59 -12.97 -36.83
C THR A 332 13.73 -13.57 -35.43
N VAL A 333 12.67 -14.24 -34.95
CA VAL A 333 12.69 -15.00 -33.69
C VAL A 333 13.85 -16.00 -33.60
N LEU A 334 14.31 -16.58 -34.74
CA LEU A 334 15.44 -17.52 -34.76
C LEU A 334 16.78 -16.79 -34.59
N HIS A 335 16.98 -15.62 -35.18
CA HIS A 335 18.19 -14.80 -34.98
C HIS A 335 18.34 -14.43 -33.50
N LEU A 336 17.26 -13.91 -32.88
CA LEU A 336 17.27 -13.55 -31.47
C LEU A 336 17.45 -14.76 -30.55
N ALA A 337 16.86 -15.91 -30.89
CA ALA A 337 17.04 -17.13 -30.10
C ALA A 337 18.49 -17.68 -30.23
N ALA A 338 19.09 -17.55 -31.40
CA ALA A 338 20.49 -17.96 -31.65
C ALA A 338 21.50 -17.03 -30.99
N SER A 339 21.22 -15.71 -30.91
CA SER A 339 22.04 -14.71 -30.24
C SER A 339 21.89 -14.69 -28.73
N SER A 340 20.84 -15.32 -28.19
CA SER A 340 20.54 -15.30 -26.76
C SER A 340 21.60 -16.05 -25.93
N ARG A 341 22.11 -15.42 -24.85
CA ARG A 341 22.97 -16.09 -23.84
C ARG A 341 22.29 -17.28 -23.17
N SER A 342 20.96 -17.35 -23.23
CA SER A 342 20.14 -18.45 -22.68
C SER A 342 19.80 -19.45 -23.76
N TRP A 343 20.83 -20.07 -24.39
CA TRP A 343 20.64 -21.09 -25.39
C TRP A 343 19.66 -22.18 -24.92
N CYS A 344 18.56 -22.36 -25.64
CA CYS A 344 17.53 -23.35 -25.31
C CYS A 344 17.14 -24.18 -26.54
N PRO A 345 17.71 -25.41 -26.69
CA PRO A 345 17.40 -26.29 -27.83
C PRO A 345 15.91 -26.54 -28.00
N ASN A 346 15.17 -26.68 -26.90
CA ASN A 346 13.71 -26.92 -26.95
C ASN A 346 12.95 -25.73 -27.55
N LEU A 347 13.38 -24.49 -27.29
CA LEU A 347 12.76 -23.32 -27.92
C LEU A 347 13.05 -23.28 -29.41
N MET A 348 14.31 -23.52 -29.81
CA MET A 348 14.71 -23.56 -31.21
C MET A 348 13.91 -24.62 -32.00
N SER A 349 13.83 -25.84 -31.48
CA SER A 349 13.05 -26.93 -32.12
C SER A 349 11.57 -26.54 -32.25
N ARG A 350 11.00 -25.85 -31.27
CA ARG A 350 9.60 -25.40 -31.36
C ARG A 350 9.41 -24.29 -32.38
N LEU A 351 10.33 -23.32 -32.48
CA LEU A 351 10.27 -22.25 -33.48
C LEU A 351 10.33 -22.83 -34.89
N VAL A 352 11.26 -23.77 -35.13
CA VAL A 352 11.36 -24.47 -36.42
C VAL A 352 10.12 -25.32 -36.67
N GLY A 353 9.63 -26.06 -35.66
CA GLY A 353 8.41 -26.85 -35.78
C GLY A 353 7.15 -26.02 -36.06
N ASN A 354 7.13 -24.74 -35.66
CA ASN A 354 6.07 -23.80 -36.01
C ASN A 354 6.29 -23.12 -37.37
N GLY A 355 7.33 -23.50 -38.14
CA GLY A 355 7.56 -23.05 -39.50
C GLY A 355 8.53 -21.85 -39.62
N ALA A 356 9.35 -21.59 -38.60
CA ALA A 356 10.39 -20.56 -38.72
C ALA A 356 11.44 -20.99 -39.76
N ASP A 357 11.74 -20.08 -40.71
CA ASP A 357 12.73 -20.34 -41.76
C ASP A 357 14.17 -20.24 -41.18
N VAL A 358 14.87 -21.36 -41.19
CA VAL A 358 16.25 -21.47 -40.69
C VAL A 358 17.27 -20.77 -41.57
N ASN A 359 16.91 -20.47 -42.84
CA ASN A 359 17.76 -19.87 -43.84
C ASN A 359 17.44 -18.40 -44.09
N CYS A 360 16.52 -17.83 -43.34
CA CYS A 360 16.15 -16.42 -43.52
C CYS A 360 17.37 -15.54 -43.25
N ALA A 361 17.59 -14.53 -44.11
CA ALA A 361 18.58 -13.49 -43.91
C ALA A 361 18.00 -12.40 -42.97
N GLY A 362 18.80 -11.93 -42.02
CA GLY A 362 18.40 -10.90 -41.05
C GLY A 362 19.60 -10.06 -40.57
N GLY A 363 19.28 -8.97 -39.85
CA GLY A 363 20.27 -8.02 -39.43
C GLY A 363 20.85 -7.17 -40.56
N GLU A 364 21.70 -6.22 -40.18
CA GLU A 364 22.32 -5.27 -41.16
C GLU A 364 23.16 -5.99 -42.23
N ASN A 365 23.73 -7.15 -41.93
CA ASN A 365 24.64 -7.90 -42.82
C ASN A 365 23.91 -8.99 -43.59
N GLY A 366 22.61 -9.21 -43.43
CA GLY A 366 21.87 -10.29 -44.07
C GLY A 366 22.34 -11.69 -43.65
N GLU A 367 22.83 -11.83 -42.40
CA GLU A 367 23.30 -13.12 -41.85
C GLU A 367 22.12 -14.05 -41.53
N THR A 368 22.34 -15.36 -41.62
CA THR A 368 21.32 -16.35 -41.19
C THR A 368 21.44 -16.65 -39.68
N PRO A 369 20.42 -17.25 -39.03
CA PRO A 369 20.46 -17.58 -37.60
C PRO A 369 21.68 -18.44 -37.20
N ILE A 370 22.22 -19.27 -38.09
CA ILE A 370 23.40 -20.11 -37.81
C ILE A 370 24.65 -19.28 -37.55
N PHE A 371 24.83 -18.16 -38.25
CA PHE A 371 25.99 -17.26 -38.01
C PHE A 371 25.94 -16.61 -36.64
N TYR A 372 24.72 -16.25 -36.18
CA TYR A 372 24.50 -15.73 -34.81
C TYR A 372 24.85 -16.78 -33.74
N ALA A 373 24.50 -18.05 -33.98
CA ALA A 373 24.82 -19.14 -33.06
C ALA A 373 26.33 -19.40 -32.99
N ILE A 374 27.05 -19.37 -34.14
CA ILE A 374 28.51 -19.58 -34.21
C ILE A 374 29.23 -18.45 -33.47
N ARG A 375 28.87 -17.19 -33.71
CA ARG A 375 29.46 -16.01 -33.03
C ARG A 375 29.32 -16.12 -31.51
N ASN A 376 28.15 -16.46 -31.01
CA ASN A 376 27.92 -16.66 -29.57
C ASN A 376 28.67 -17.86 -28.98
N SER A 377 28.93 -18.91 -29.77
CA SER A 377 29.69 -20.05 -29.28
C SER A 377 31.19 -19.73 -29.08
N HIS A 378 31.72 -18.75 -29.79
CA HIS A 378 33.07 -18.25 -29.62
C HIS A 378 33.22 -17.39 -28.35
N ASP A 379 32.22 -16.56 -28.04
CA ASP A 379 32.20 -15.72 -26.82
C ASP A 379 32.08 -16.54 -25.52
N LEU A 380 31.54 -17.77 -25.59
CA LEU A 380 31.42 -18.67 -24.45
C LEU A 380 32.73 -19.47 -24.18
N LYS A 381 33.73 -19.41 -25.06
CA LYS A 381 35.04 -20.11 -24.92
C LYS A 381 36.23 -19.17 -24.66
N ALA A 382 36.00 -17.85 -24.66
CA ALA A 382 36.94 -16.83 -24.25
C ALA A 382 36.63 -16.35 -22.82
#